data_fa2ae76e7b7807a8f6912bc5d92861ea
#
_entry.id   fa2ae76e7b7807a8f6912bc5d92861ea
#
_cell.length_a   1.000
_cell.length_b   1.000
_cell.length_c   1.000
_cell.angle_alpha   90.00
_cell.angle_beta   90.00
_cell.angle_gamma   90.00
#
_symmetry.space_group_name_H-M   'P 1'
#
loop_
_entity.id
_entity.type
_entity.pdbx_description
1 polymer ?
#
loop_
_entity_poly.entity_id
_entity_poly.type
_entity_poly.pdbx_seq_one_letter_code
_entity_poly.pdbx_strand_id
1 'polypeptide(L)'
;MKIPFAQIDAFATRPFTGNPAGVMPLDAWLDDDVLQAIAQENNLPETAFNVPDASGAADYELRWHTPAAEVALCGHATLASGHYVLGADPTRDKVTFRTRKSGILTVERTTTGYALTLPAWFAVPKPLPDIAAALAIAAPLATLWHDSGYALIIVEDEAAVRAIRPDLYALLKLGPIVAIVSARGTTADFVSRVFTPYFDIPEDPVTGSAHAVAIPYWAAQFGRDTMTAYQASARGGHVGCRLAGEQVVLTGTCVSVIEGVFSLA
;
A
#
# COMPACT_ATOMS: atom_id res chain seq x y z
N MET A 1 26.73 10.47 10.16
CA MET A 1 26.46 9.92 8.80
C MET A 1 25.41 10.77 8.10
N LYS A 2 25.52 10.91 6.77
CA LYS A 2 24.51 11.63 5.97
C LYS A 2 23.83 10.64 5.02
N ILE A 3 22.50 10.55 5.09
CA ILE A 3 21.68 9.58 4.34
C ILE A 3 20.77 10.38 3.41
N PRO A 4 20.76 10.12 2.08
CA PRO A 4 19.78 10.73 1.20
C PRO A 4 18.35 10.39 1.68
N PHE A 5 17.45 11.35 1.59
CA PHE A 5 16.05 11.21 2.01
C PHE A 5 15.14 11.83 0.94
N ALA A 6 14.11 11.11 0.56
CA ALA A 6 13.01 11.64 -0.23
C ALA A 6 11.68 11.28 0.41
N GLN A 7 10.76 12.24 0.51
CA GLN A 7 9.35 11.96 0.75
C GLN A 7 8.62 11.96 -0.58
N ILE A 8 7.97 10.84 -0.88
CA ILE A 8 7.31 10.59 -2.15
C ILE A 8 5.86 10.18 -1.89
N ASP A 9 4.93 10.91 -2.48
CA ASP A 9 3.51 10.57 -2.50
C ASP A 9 3.29 9.53 -3.61
N ALA A 10 3.04 8.27 -3.26
CA ALA A 10 2.72 7.20 -4.21
C ALA A 10 1.23 7.17 -4.52
N PHE A 11 0.86 6.74 -5.75
CA PHE A 11 -0.51 6.79 -6.28
C PHE A 11 -1.09 8.22 -6.26
N ALA A 12 -0.22 9.20 -6.53
CA ALA A 12 -0.51 10.62 -6.50
C ALA A 12 -0.24 11.28 -7.86
N THR A 13 -1.10 12.20 -8.27
CA THR A 13 -0.91 13.03 -9.48
C THR A 13 -0.46 14.45 -9.15
N ARG A 14 -0.51 14.83 -7.87
CA ARG A 14 -0.08 16.13 -7.33
C ARG A 14 0.29 15.97 -5.85
N PRO A 15 1.08 16.88 -5.28
CA PRO A 15 1.36 16.87 -3.83
C PRO A 15 0.09 16.83 -2.99
N PHE A 16 0.20 16.24 -1.80
CA PHE A 16 -0.86 16.12 -0.79
C PHE A 16 -2.00 15.16 -1.17
N THR A 17 -1.80 14.32 -2.19
CA THR A 17 -2.68 13.19 -2.54
C THR A 17 -1.88 11.89 -2.48
N GLY A 18 -2.55 10.74 -2.64
CA GLY A 18 -1.89 9.44 -2.55
C GLY A 18 -1.38 9.11 -1.15
N ASN A 19 -0.43 8.19 -1.07
CA ASN A 19 0.14 7.73 0.20
C ASN A 19 1.62 8.12 0.31
N PRO A 20 2.00 8.95 1.30
CA PRO A 20 3.38 9.39 1.46
C PRO A 20 4.26 8.27 2.03
N ALA A 21 5.46 8.13 1.49
CA ALA A 21 6.50 7.26 2.00
C ALA A 21 7.84 8.00 2.08
N GLY A 22 8.62 7.76 3.14
CA GLY A 22 10.03 8.10 3.17
C GLY A 22 10.81 7.07 2.36
N VAL A 23 11.75 7.51 1.52
CA VAL A 23 12.67 6.64 0.79
C VAL A 23 14.09 7.02 1.16
N MET A 24 14.83 6.06 1.69
CA MET A 24 16.19 6.24 2.20
C MET A 24 17.13 5.16 1.63
N PRO A 25 17.86 5.45 0.55
CA PRO A 25 18.90 4.55 0.06
C PRO A 25 20.09 4.54 1.03
N LEU A 26 20.62 3.35 1.27
CA LEU A 26 21.75 3.09 2.14
C LEU A 26 22.84 2.33 1.37
N ASP A 27 24.10 2.53 1.73
CA ASP A 27 25.22 1.76 1.19
C ASP A 27 25.29 0.35 1.81
N ALA A 28 24.87 0.22 3.07
CA ALA A 28 24.78 -1.02 3.85
C ALA A 28 23.71 -0.89 4.92
N TRP A 29 23.20 -2.03 5.41
CA TRP A 29 22.21 -2.04 6.49
C TRP A 29 22.75 -1.41 7.77
N LEU A 30 21.95 -0.54 8.36
CA LEU A 30 22.13 -0.07 9.73
C LEU A 30 21.50 -1.09 10.70
N ASP A 31 21.80 -0.95 11.98
CA ASP A 31 21.17 -1.74 13.02
C ASP A 31 19.65 -1.55 13.01
N ASP A 32 18.90 -2.61 13.31
CA ASP A 32 17.44 -2.61 13.24
C ASP A 32 16.81 -1.52 14.14
N ASP A 33 17.40 -1.27 15.32
CA ASP A 33 16.94 -0.23 16.24
C ASP A 33 17.14 1.18 15.64
N VAL A 34 18.19 1.39 14.86
CA VAL A 34 18.47 2.66 14.19
C VAL A 34 17.49 2.88 13.04
N LEU A 35 17.21 1.84 12.22
CA LEU A 35 16.20 1.93 11.16
C LEU A 35 14.81 2.25 11.74
N GLN A 36 14.45 1.61 12.85
CA GLN A 36 13.19 1.87 13.54
C GLN A 36 13.12 3.29 14.10
N ALA A 37 14.20 3.78 14.72
CA ALA A 37 14.26 5.15 15.25
C ALA A 37 14.15 6.21 14.12
N ILE A 38 14.77 5.98 12.97
CA ILE A 38 14.64 6.86 11.81
C ILE A 38 13.19 6.89 11.30
N ALA A 39 12.53 5.73 11.20
CA ALA A 39 11.13 5.67 10.76
C ALA A 39 10.19 6.38 11.76
N GLN A 40 10.48 6.27 13.05
CA GLN A 40 9.75 6.96 14.11
C GLN A 40 9.94 8.49 14.03
N GLU A 41 11.16 8.96 13.79
CA GLU A 41 11.49 10.39 13.63
C GLU A 41 10.83 10.97 12.36
N ASN A 42 10.84 10.23 11.25
CA ASN A 42 10.18 10.64 10.01
C ASN A 42 8.67 10.77 10.17
N ASN A 43 8.07 9.95 11.04
CA ASN A 43 6.63 9.95 11.35
C ASN A 43 5.74 9.93 10.09
N LEU A 44 6.16 9.20 9.07
CA LEU A 44 5.39 8.90 7.86
C LEU A 44 4.71 7.53 8.01
N PRO A 45 3.66 7.23 7.24
CA PRO A 45 3.06 5.89 7.26
C PRO A 45 4.10 4.79 7.19
N GLU A 46 5.02 4.85 6.21
CA GLU A 46 6.22 4.01 6.18
C GLU A 46 7.45 4.78 5.71
N THR A 47 8.60 4.34 6.22
CA THR A 47 9.92 4.65 5.66
C THR A 47 10.50 3.39 5.02
N ALA A 48 10.83 3.48 3.75
CA ALA A 48 11.47 2.45 2.95
C ALA A 48 12.98 2.65 2.96
N PHE A 49 13.71 1.61 3.36
CA PHE A 49 15.17 1.55 3.28
C PHE A 49 15.56 0.54 2.21
N ASN A 50 16.46 0.93 1.31
CA ASN A 50 16.98 0.04 0.29
C ASN A 50 18.52 0.03 0.29
N VAL A 51 19.09 -1.16 0.08
CA VAL A 51 20.53 -1.42 0.01
C VAL A 51 20.79 -2.22 -1.27
N PRO A 52 21.88 -1.99 -2.02
CA PRO A 52 22.22 -2.84 -3.16
C PRO A 52 22.25 -4.32 -2.78
N ASP A 53 21.61 -5.19 -3.58
CA ASP A 53 21.56 -6.62 -3.26
C ASP A 53 22.87 -7.32 -3.64
N ALA A 54 23.71 -7.61 -2.65
CA ALA A 54 24.99 -8.30 -2.85
C ALA A 54 24.83 -9.76 -3.32
N SER A 55 23.64 -10.35 -3.22
CA SER A 55 23.39 -11.72 -3.68
C SER A 55 23.23 -11.82 -5.19
N GLY A 56 22.92 -10.71 -5.87
CA GLY A 56 22.62 -10.67 -7.30
C GLY A 56 21.24 -11.23 -7.67
N ALA A 57 20.39 -11.57 -6.68
CA ALA A 57 19.05 -12.07 -6.92
C ALA A 57 18.07 -10.95 -7.33
N ALA A 58 18.36 -9.71 -6.91
CA ALA A 58 17.60 -8.51 -7.25
C ALA A 58 18.57 -7.33 -7.38
N ASP A 59 18.06 -6.15 -7.73
CA ASP A 59 18.87 -4.93 -7.78
C ASP A 59 19.17 -4.41 -6.38
N TYR A 60 18.16 -4.48 -5.49
CA TYR A 60 18.23 -4.00 -4.11
C TYR A 60 17.56 -4.98 -3.16
N GLU A 61 17.98 -4.95 -1.89
CA GLU A 61 17.18 -5.38 -0.76
C GLU A 61 16.28 -4.22 -0.32
N LEU A 62 15.06 -4.51 0.13
CA LEU A 62 14.10 -3.50 0.56
C LEU A 62 13.41 -3.90 1.86
N ARG A 63 13.32 -2.95 2.79
CA ARG A 63 12.63 -3.08 4.07
C ARG A 63 11.77 -1.85 4.32
N TRP A 64 10.67 -2.03 5.02
CA TRP A 64 9.73 -0.95 5.36
C TRP A 64 9.46 -0.94 6.85
N HIS A 65 9.51 0.24 7.43
CA HIS A 65 9.18 0.47 8.83
C HIS A 65 8.07 1.51 8.93
N THR A 66 6.99 1.17 9.66
CA THR A 66 6.07 2.17 10.22
C THR A 66 6.77 2.84 11.41
N PRO A 67 6.21 3.92 12.00
CA PRO A 67 6.74 4.46 13.27
C PRO A 67 6.79 3.44 14.41
N ALA A 68 5.98 2.36 14.35
CA ALA A 68 5.89 1.36 15.41
C ALA A 68 6.73 0.09 15.17
N ALA A 69 6.83 -0.39 13.91
CA ALA A 69 7.47 -1.68 13.62
C ALA A 69 7.84 -1.87 12.15
N GLU A 70 8.74 -2.83 11.87
CA GLU A 70 8.98 -3.34 10.52
C GLU A 70 7.78 -4.14 10.02
N VAL A 71 7.34 -3.88 8.77
CA VAL A 71 6.22 -4.57 8.12
C VAL A 71 6.70 -5.54 7.04
N ALA A 72 5.91 -6.59 6.82
CA ALA A 72 6.26 -7.68 5.91
C ALA A 72 6.11 -7.31 4.42
N LEU A 73 5.20 -6.39 4.10
CA LEU A 73 4.88 -5.94 2.74
C LEU A 73 4.31 -4.51 2.79
N CYS A 74 4.83 -3.64 1.95
CA CYS A 74 4.28 -2.30 1.75
C CYS A 74 4.30 -1.92 0.27
N GLY A 75 3.13 -1.88 -0.37
CA GLY A 75 3.02 -1.62 -1.81
C GLY A 75 3.35 -0.19 -2.20
N HIS A 76 2.78 0.81 -1.50
CA HIS A 76 2.99 2.21 -1.86
C HIS A 76 4.44 2.67 -1.64
N ALA A 77 5.08 2.23 -0.55
CA ALA A 77 6.48 2.56 -0.30
C ALA A 77 7.44 1.81 -1.25
N THR A 78 7.05 0.63 -1.76
CA THR A 78 7.79 -0.05 -2.85
C THR A 78 7.67 0.74 -4.17
N LEU A 79 6.47 1.22 -4.51
CA LEU A 79 6.26 2.05 -5.70
C LEU A 79 7.06 3.36 -5.60
N ALA A 80 7.08 3.99 -4.42
CA ALA A 80 7.88 5.18 -4.12
C ALA A 80 9.39 4.90 -4.27
N SER A 81 9.88 3.75 -3.76
CA SER A 81 11.28 3.33 -3.92
C SER A 81 11.63 3.10 -5.39
N GLY A 82 10.71 2.49 -6.15
CA GLY A 82 10.85 2.33 -7.60
C GLY A 82 10.92 3.67 -8.34
N HIS A 83 10.06 4.62 -7.98
CA HIS A 83 10.09 5.97 -8.52
C HIS A 83 11.44 6.65 -8.25
N TYR A 84 11.94 6.56 -7.02
CA TYR A 84 13.24 7.14 -6.65
C TYR A 84 14.39 6.56 -7.48
N VAL A 85 14.51 5.23 -7.54
CA VAL A 85 15.60 4.54 -8.25
C VAL A 85 15.51 4.77 -9.75
N LEU A 86 14.34 4.60 -10.35
CA LEU A 86 14.14 4.78 -11.78
C LEU A 86 14.22 6.24 -12.19
N GLY A 87 13.83 7.18 -11.32
CA GLY A 87 13.97 8.62 -11.55
C GLY A 87 15.43 9.05 -11.67
N ALA A 88 16.33 8.42 -10.91
CA ALA A 88 17.77 8.68 -10.96
C ALA A 88 18.44 8.14 -12.24
N ASP A 89 17.88 7.12 -12.88
CA ASP A 89 18.39 6.52 -14.13
C ASP A 89 17.27 6.40 -15.19
N PRO A 90 17.15 7.39 -16.09
CA PRO A 90 16.13 7.38 -17.14
C PRO A 90 16.28 6.26 -18.19
N THR A 91 17.44 5.62 -18.24
CA THR A 91 17.70 4.52 -19.19
C THR A 91 17.17 3.17 -18.67
N ARG A 92 16.76 3.15 -17.42
CA ARG A 92 16.29 1.96 -16.73
C ARG A 92 14.77 1.91 -16.71
N ASP A 93 14.19 0.82 -17.22
CA ASP A 93 12.74 0.61 -17.28
C ASP A 93 12.19 -0.17 -16.09
N LYS A 94 13.06 -0.88 -15.36
CA LYS A 94 12.66 -1.79 -14.29
C LYS A 94 13.65 -1.78 -13.13
N VAL A 95 13.14 -1.95 -11.92
CA VAL A 95 13.92 -2.25 -10.72
C VAL A 95 13.29 -3.39 -9.94
N THR A 96 14.12 -4.25 -9.37
CA THR A 96 13.72 -5.40 -8.56
C THR A 96 14.21 -5.23 -7.12
N PHE A 97 13.33 -5.59 -6.17
CA PHE A 97 13.59 -5.48 -4.75
C PHE A 97 13.42 -6.85 -4.08
N ARG A 98 14.48 -7.39 -3.49
CA ARG A 98 14.40 -8.57 -2.64
C ARG A 98 13.95 -8.15 -1.24
N THR A 99 12.90 -8.77 -0.74
CA THR A 99 12.34 -8.47 0.58
C THR A 99 12.58 -9.63 1.55
N ARG A 100 12.45 -9.38 2.85
CA ARG A 100 12.65 -10.43 3.87
C ARG A 100 11.54 -11.49 3.86
N LYS A 101 10.28 -11.12 3.51
CA LYS A 101 9.10 -12.00 3.70
C LYS A 101 8.20 -12.13 2.48
N SER A 102 8.32 -11.23 1.50
CA SER A 102 7.38 -11.16 0.37
C SER A 102 8.04 -11.47 -0.98
N GLY A 103 9.21 -12.14 -0.96
CA GLY A 103 9.93 -12.49 -2.17
C GLY A 103 10.53 -11.29 -2.89
N ILE A 104 10.62 -11.39 -4.21
CA ILE A 104 11.12 -10.31 -5.07
C ILE A 104 9.92 -9.53 -5.62
N LEU A 105 9.92 -8.24 -5.37
CA LEU A 105 8.95 -7.29 -5.90
C LEU A 105 9.57 -6.54 -7.08
N THR A 106 8.75 -6.23 -8.08
CA THR A 106 9.19 -5.52 -9.29
C THR A 106 8.40 -4.24 -9.47
N VAL A 107 9.11 -3.15 -9.72
CA VAL A 107 8.54 -1.89 -10.17
C VAL A 107 9.04 -1.61 -11.59
N GLU A 108 8.11 -1.38 -12.50
CA GLU A 108 8.38 -1.11 -13.92
C GLU A 108 7.88 0.27 -14.28
N ARG A 109 8.63 0.97 -15.13
CA ARG A 109 8.19 2.23 -15.74
C ARG A 109 7.07 1.94 -16.75
N THR A 110 6.05 2.77 -16.74
CA THR A 110 4.97 2.76 -17.74
C THR A 110 4.93 4.08 -18.50
N THR A 111 4.07 4.19 -19.49
CA THR A 111 3.88 5.45 -20.23
C THR A 111 3.38 6.60 -19.36
N THR A 112 2.71 6.31 -18.24
CA THR A 112 2.05 7.32 -17.38
C THR A 112 2.50 7.28 -15.92
N GLY A 113 3.50 6.45 -15.58
CA GLY A 113 3.96 6.29 -14.19
C GLY A 113 4.69 4.98 -13.98
N TYR A 114 4.26 4.20 -13.01
CA TYR A 114 4.90 2.95 -12.60
C TYR A 114 3.88 1.84 -12.40
N ALA A 115 4.32 0.60 -12.61
CA ALA A 115 3.58 -0.62 -12.32
C ALA A 115 4.30 -1.41 -11.23
N LEU A 116 3.57 -1.84 -10.22
CA LEU A 116 4.02 -2.71 -9.14
C LEU A 116 3.27 -4.04 -9.23
N THR A 117 4.01 -5.15 -9.28
CA THR A 117 3.44 -6.50 -9.25
C THR A 117 3.47 -7.05 -7.82
N LEU A 118 2.33 -7.52 -7.34
CA LEU A 118 2.14 -8.16 -6.04
C LEU A 118 1.45 -9.52 -6.22
N PRO A 119 1.55 -10.45 -5.25
CA PRO A 119 0.72 -11.65 -5.24
C PRO A 119 -0.77 -11.27 -5.13
N ALA A 120 -1.63 -11.99 -5.86
CA ALA A 120 -3.07 -11.87 -5.70
C ALA A 120 -3.53 -12.62 -4.45
N TRP A 121 -4.37 -11.99 -3.63
CA TRP A 121 -4.87 -12.57 -2.40
C TRP A 121 -6.37 -12.83 -2.51
N PHE A 122 -6.70 -14.10 -2.74
CA PHE A 122 -8.08 -14.54 -2.94
C PHE A 122 -8.79 -14.71 -1.59
N ALA A 123 -9.55 -13.69 -1.19
CA ALA A 123 -10.37 -13.74 0.01
C ALA A 123 -11.60 -14.64 -0.20
N VAL A 124 -11.98 -15.37 0.83
CA VAL A 124 -13.12 -16.28 0.81
C VAL A 124 -14.31 -15.72 1.59
N PRO A 125 -15.55 -16.01 1.21
CA PRO A 125 -16.72 -15.61 1.97
C PRO A 125 -16.64 -16.07 3.43
N LYS A 126 -16.81 -15.13 4.37
CA LYS A 126 -16.79 -15.41 5.82
C LYS A 126 -17.65 -14.36 6.53
N PRO A 127 -18.56 -14.72 7.44
CA PRO A 127 -19.25 -13.78 8.30
C PRO A 127 -18.27 -13.00 9.18
N LEU A 128 -18.36 -11.67 9.19
CA LEU A 128 -17.49 -10.77 9.94
C LEU A 128 -18.33 -9.75 10.75
N PRO A 129 -19.23 -10.21 11.65
CA PRO A 129 -20.20 -9.32 12.32
C PRO A 129 -19.51 -8.27 13.19
N ASP A 130 -18.43 -8.61 13.91
CA ASP A 130 -17.74 -7.70 14.81
C ASP A 130 -17.01 -6.59 14.04
N ILE A 131 -16.42 -6.94 12.88
CA ILE A 131 -15.76 -5.94 12.01
C ILE A 131 -16.80 -5.03 11.36
N ALA A 132 -17.91 -5.59 10.86
CA ALA A 132 -19.01 -4.81 10.29
C ALA A 132 -19.62 -3.86 11.32
N ALA A 133 -19.83 -4.32 12.58
CA ALA A 133 -20.31 -3.48 13.66
C ALA A 133 -19.35 -2.34 13.99
N ALA A 134 -18.03 -2.62 14.09
CA ALA A 134 -17.00 -1.61 14.33
C ALA A 134 -16.90 -0.58 13.19
N LEU A 135 -17.26 -0.96 11.96
CA LEU A 135 -17.36 -0.07 10.80
C LEU A 135 -18.70 0.66 10.70
N ALA A 136 -19.63 0.43 11.64
CA ALA A 136 -21.01 0.92 11.62
C ALA A 136 -21.80 0.50 10.37
N ILE A 137 -21.54 -0.71 9.84
CA ILE A 137 -22.22 -1.31 8.69
C ILE A 137 -23.23 -2.34 9.18
N ALA A 138 -24.53 -2.01 9.12
CA ALA A 138 -25.60 -2.88 9.62
C ALA A 138 -25.88 -4.06 8.67
N ALA A 139 -25.77 -3.85 7.36
CA ALA A 139 -26.13 -4.85 6.35
C ALA A 139 -25.13 -4.82 5.17
N PRO A 140 -23.96 -5.47 5.32
CA PRO A 140 -23.04 -5.59 4.21
C PRO A 140 -23.62 -6.50 3.12
N LEU A 141 -23.36 -6.19 1.84
CA LEU A 141 -23.77 -7.06 0.71
C LEU A 141 -22.95 -8.34 0.66
N ALA A 142 -21.69 -8.28 1.06
CA ALA A 142 -20.81 -9.43 1.22
C ALA A 142 -19.70 -9.12 2.23
N THR A 143 -19.20 -10.17 2.88
CA THR A 143 -18.03 -10.14 3.74
C THR A 143 -17.10 -11.28 3.38
N LEU A 144 -15.81 -10.97 3.16
CA LEU A 144 -14.79 -11.94 2.79
C LEU A 144 -13.55 -11.75 3.68
N TRP A 145 -12.80 -12.83 3.86
CA TRP A 145 -11.60 -12.88 4.69
C TRP A 145 -10.45 -13.52 3.93
N HIS A 146 -9.28 -12.94 4.12
CA HIS A 146 -7.99 -13.54 3.75
C HIS A 146 -7.16 -13.78 5.01
N ASP A 147 -6.50 -14.95 5.10
CA ASP A 147 -5.80 -15.41 6.31
C ASP A 147 -4.61 -14.56 6.74
N SER A 148 -4.15 -13.65 5.88
CA SER A 148 -3.18 -12.61 6.26
C SER A 148 -3.79 -11.46 7.08
N GLY A 149 -5.01 -11.60 7.58
CA GLY A 149 -5.68 -10.60 8.43
C GLY A 149 -6.48 -9.55 7.67
N TYR A 150 -6.86 -9.80 6.40
CA TYR A 150 -7.61 -8.85 5.59
C TYR A 150 -9.09 -9.18 5.53
N ALA A 151 -9.91 -8.21 5.94
CA ALA A 151 -11.36 -8.26 5.85
C ALA A 151 -11.84 -7.37 4.70
N LEU A 152 -12.53 -7.93 3.71
CA LEU A 152 -13.18 -7.17 2.63
C LEU A 152 -14.69 -7.15 2.85
N ILE A 153 -15.23 -5.95 3.06
CA ILE A 153 -16.65 -5.70 3.32
C ILE A 153 -17.21 -4.91 2.15
N ILE A 154 -18.20 -5.49 1.48
CA ILE A 154 -18.85 -4.87 0.32
C ILE A 154 -20.13 -4.18 0.78
N VAL A 155 -20.28 -2.92 0.41
CA VAL A 155 -21.44 -2.10 0.69
C VAL A 155 -22.14 -1.68 -0.61
N GLU A 156 -23.31 -1.03 -0.48
CA GLU A 156 -24.22 -0.77 -1.58
C GLU A 156 -23.61 0.09 -2.70
N ASP A 157 -22.99 1.21 -2.34
CA ASP A 157 -22.48 2.19 -3.29
C ASP A 157 -21.27 3.00 -2.74
N GLU A 158 -20.74 3.87 -3.58
CA GLU A 158 -19.64 4.78 -3.22
C GLU A 158 -20.04 5.74 -2.09
N ALA A 159 -21.29 6.18 -2.03
CA ALA A 159 -21.75 7.09 -0.97
C ALA A 159 -21.70 6.39 0.40
N ALA A 160 -22.07 5.11 0.46
CA ALA A 160 -21.95 4.29 1.66
C ALA A 160 -20.46 4.13 2.09
N VAL A 161 -19.54 3.89 1.15
CA VAL A 161 -18.09 3.83 1.47
C VAL A 161 -17.63 5.16 2.07
N ARG A 162 -17.97 6.29 1.47
CA ARG A 162 -17.56 7.63 1.93
C ARG A 162 -18.19 8.02 3.27
N ALA A 163 -19.38 7.51 3.55
CA ALA A 163 -20.12 7.79 4.78
C ALA A 163 -19.59 7.06 6.01
N ILE A 164 -18.75 6.02 5.85
CA ILE A 164 -18.22 5.22 6.96
C ILE A 164 -17.56 6.11 8.03
N ARG A 165 -17.95 5.87 9.27
CA ARG A 165 -17.37 6.47 10.48
C ARG A 165 -17.04 5.33 11.44
N PRO A 166 -15.82 4.74 11.33
CA PRO A 166 -15.47 3.56 12.10
C PRO A 166 -15.30 3.89 13.58
N ASP A 167 -15.67 2.95 14.44
CA ASP A 167 -15.15 2.89 15.81
C ASP A 167 -13.74 2.28 15.76
N LEU A 168 -12.73 3.16 15.67
CA LEU A 168 -11.32 2.74 15.57
C LEU A 168 -10.85 1.97 16.80
N TYR A 169 -11.42 2.28 17.99
CA TYR A 169 -11.06 1.57 19.20
C TYR A 169 -11.64 0.14 19.22
N ALA A 170 -12.86 -0.03 18.71
CA ALA A 170 -13.44 -1.36 18.54
C ALA A 170 -12.62 -2.19 17.51
N LEU A 171 -12.24 -1.58 16.37
CA LEU A 171 -11.37 -2.25 15.38
C LEU A 171 -10.00 -2.63 15.97
N LEU A 172 -9.38 -1.74 16.74
CA LEU A 172 -8.09 -2.00 17.41
C LEU A 172 -8.15 -3.24 18.30
N LYS A 173 -9.26 -3.43 19.04
CA LYS A 173 -9.45 -4.59 19.93
C LYS A 173 -9.62 -5.92 19.21
N LEU A 174 -9.98 -5.90 17.94
CA LEU A 174 -10.10 -7.12 17.13
C LEU A 174 -8.73 -7.69 16.69
N GLY A 175 -7.63 -6.95 16.96
CA GLY A 175 -6.27 -7.40 16.67
C GLY A 175 -5.73 -6.93 15.32
N PRO A 176 -4.74 -7.63 14.74
CA PRO A 176 -4.02 -7.21 13.55
C PRO A 176 -4.85 -7.38 12.27
N ILE A 177 -5.87 -6.52 12.10
CA ILE A 177 -6.83 -6.56 10.98
C ILE A 177 -6.62 -5.35 10.08
N VAL A 178 -6.67 -5.60 8.78
CA VAL A 178 -6.83 -4.59 7.73
C VAL A 178 -8.27 -4.66 7.23
N ALA A 179 -9.10 -3.70 7.61
CA ALA A 179 -10.51 -3.65 7.25
C ALA A 179 -10.71 -2.81 5.98
N ILE A 180 -11.13 -3.44 4.90
CA ILE A 180 -11.38 -2.84 3.59
C ILE A 180 -12.88 -2.72 3.40
N VAL A 181 -13.40 -1.51 3.26
CA VAL A 181 -14.79 -1.27 2.81
C VAL A 181 -14.74 -0.89 1.35
N SER A 182 -15.56 -1.55 0.51
CA SER A 182 -15.54 -1.33 -0.93
C SER A 182 -16.92 -1.41 -1.55
N ALA A 183 -17.12 -0.68 -2.65
CA ALA A 183 -18.31 -0.68 -3.47
C ALA A 183 -17.96 -0.40 -4.94
N ARG A 184 -18.95 -0.53 -5.84
CA ARG A 184 -18.83 0.02 -7.19
C ARG A 184 -18.60 1.53 -7.11
N GLY A 185 -17.68 2.03 -7.93
CA GLY A 185 -17.37 3.45 -8.01
C GLY A 185 -18.25 4.19 -9.02
N THR A 186 -18.24 5.51 -8.97
CA THR A 186 -18.93 6.39 -9.92
C THR A 186 -18.00 6.90 -11.02
N THR A 187 -16.73 7.15 -10.69
CA THR A 187 -15.71 7.63 -11.63
C THR A 187 -14.59 6.61 -11.84
N ALA A 188 -14.38 5.72 -10.91
CA ALA A 188 -13.55 4.51 -11.04
C ALA A 188 -14.47 3.28 -11.06
N ASP A 189 -13.96 2.13 -11.46
CA ASP A 189 -14.75 0.89 -11.49
C ASP A 189 -15.19 0.47 -10.09
N PHE A 190 -14.28 0.61 -9.11
CA PHE A 190 -14.61 0.42 -7.69
C PHE A 190 -13.93 1.47 -6.81
N VAL A 191 -14.50 1.66 -5.64
CA VAL A 191 -13.99 2.56 -4.60
C VAL A 191 -13.74 1.79 -3.32
N SER A 192 -12.77 2.24 -2.52
CA SER A 192 -12.47 1.63 -1.22
C SER A 192 -12.06 2.67 -0.18
N ARG A 193 -12.16 2.28 1.10
CA ARG A 193 -11.47 2.88 2.24
C ARG A 193 -10.87 1.77 3.09
N VAL A 194 -9.73 2.03 3.73
CA VAL A 194 -8.96 1.02 4.45
C VAL A 194 -8.63 1.52 5.84
N PHE A 195 -9.01 0.74 6.86
CA PHE A 195 -8.81 1.05 8.26
C PHE A 195 -7.93 -0.02 8.92
N THR A 196 -6.88 0.42 9.60
CA THR A 196 -5.89 -0.49 10.18
C THR A 196 -5.27 0.08 11.47
N PRO A 197 -6.11 0.42 12.49
CA PRO A 197 -5.67 1.11 13.71
C PRO A 197 -4.69 0.27 14.56
N TYR A 198 -4.67 -1.04 14.40
CA TYR A 198 -3.71 -1.91 15.10
C TYR A 198 -2.26 -1.61 14.72
N PHE A 199 -2.01 -1.10 13.54
CA PHE A 199 -0.67 -0.73 13.05
C PHE A 199 -0.36 0.77 13.20
N ASP A 200 -1.06 1.46 14.11
CA ASP A 200 -0.98 2.90 14.36
C ASP A 200 -1.35 3.78 13.15
N ILE A 201 -2.06 3.21 12.19
CA ILE A 201 -2.59 3.90 11.02
C ILE A 201 -4.12 3.83 11.08
N PRO A 202 -4.81 4.85 11.62
CA PRO A 202 -6.28 4.85 11.74
C PRO A 202 -7.01 4.59 10.42
N GLU A 203 -6.61 5.29 9.37
CA GLU A 203 -7.04 5.10 7.98
C GLU A 203 -5.84 5.24 7.06
N ASP A 204 -5.54 4.20 6.27
CA ASP A 204 -4.43 4.24 5.32
C ASP A 204 -4.84 4.98 4.04
N PRO A 205 -4.05 5.96 3.56
CA PRO A 205 -4.41 6.79 2.41
C PRO A 205 -4.59 6.02 1.09
N VAL A 206 -3.66 5.14 0.73
CA VAL A 206 -3.75 4.23 -0.44
C VAL A 206 -2.97 2.96 -0.13
N THR A 207 -3.65 1.82 -0.12
CA THR A 207 -3.14 0.55 0.39
C THR A 207 -2.93 -0.46 -0.74
N GLY A 208 -1.70 -0.69 -1.14
CA GLY A 208 -1.39 -1.66 -2.21
C GLY A 208 -1.86 -3.08 -1.88
N SER A 209 -1.61 -3.57 -0.67
CA SER A 209 -2.01 -4.90 -0.21
C SER A 209 -3.53 -5.08 -0.11
N ALA A 210 -4.29 -4.03 0.23
CA ALA A 210 -5.74 -4.07 0.19
C ALA A 210 -6.27 -4.24 -1.25
N HIS A 211 -5.60 -3.64 -2.23
CA HIS A 211 -5.92 -3.84 -3.64
C HIS A 211 -5.57 -5.27 -4.11
N ALA A 212 -4.53 -5.90 -3.55
CA ALA A 212 -4.24 -7.31 -3.81
C ALA A 212 -5.39 -8.24 -3.40
N VAL A 213 -6.18 -7.86 -2.39
CA VAL A 213 -7.41 -8.57 -1.95
C VAL A 213 -8.64 -8.15 -2.77
N ALA A 214 -8.80 -6.86 -3.02
CA ALA A 214 -10.02 -6.33 -3.67
C ALA A 214 -10.08 -6.67 -5.17
N ILE A 215 -8.94 -6.67 -5.88
CA ILE A 215 -8.88 -6.91 -7.34
C ILE A 215 -9.46 -8.26 -7.73
N PRO A 216 -9.10 -9.41 -7.12
CA PRO A 216 -9.70 -10.71 -7.47
C PRO A 216 -11.22 -10.72 -7.31
N TYR A 217 -11.73 -10.12 -6.24
CA TYR A 217 -13.18 -10.00 -6.04
C TYR A 217 -13.84 -9.19 -7.15
N TRP A 218 -13.33 -7.97 -7.42
CA TRP A 218 -13.93 -7.09 -8.41
C TRP A 218 -13.76 -7.59 -9.85
N ALA A 219 -12.64 -8.26 -10.16
CA ALA A 219 -12.45 -8.93 -11.46
C ALA A 219 -13.55 -9.95 -11.72
N ALA A 220 -13.88 -10.79 -10.72
CA ALA A 220 -14.98 -11.74 -10.82
C ALA A 220 -16.36 -11.05 -10.96
N GLN A 221 -16.60 -9.94 -10.24
CA GLN A 221 -17.85 -9.18 -10.32
C GLN A 221 -18.06 -8.46 -11.66
N PHE A 222 -16.97 -8.01 -12.28
CA PHE A 222 -17.03 -7.29 -13.58
C PHE A 222 -16.85 -8.22 -14.78
N GLY A 223 -16.39 -9.46 -14.59
CA GLY A 223 -16.07 -10.40 -15.67
C GLY A 223 -14.91 -9.92 -16.54
N ARG A 224 -13.96 -9.16 -15.97
CA ARG A 224 -12.76 -8.66 -16.66
C ARG A 224 -11.61 -8.46 -15.70
N ASP A 225 -10.38 -8.56 -16.22
CA ASP A 225 -9.16 -8.53 -15.40
C ASP A 225 -8.57 -7.12 -15.21
N THR A 226 -8.96 -6.15 -16.04
CA THR A 226 -8.43 -4.78 -15.98
C THR A 226 -9.52 -3.82 -15.52
N MET A 227 -9.20 -2.98 -14.54
CA MET A 227 -10.12 -2.04 -13.92
C MET A 227 -9.38 -0.86 -13.29
N THR A 228 -10.11 0.15 -12.88
CA THR A 228 -9.62 1.31 -12.13
C THR A 228 -10.21 1.31 -10.73
N ALA A 229 -9.41 1.73 -9.75
CA ALA A 229 -9.85 1.91 -8.37
C ALA A 229 -9.58 3.34 -7.89
N TYR A 230 -10.40 3.77 -6.94
CA TYR A 230 -10.14 4.98 -6.17
C TYR A 230 -10.23 4.66 -4.68
N GLN A 231 -9.14 4.87 -3.94
CA GLN A 231 -9.21 4.78 -2.47
C GLN A 231 -9.63 6.15 -1.93
N ALA A 232 -10.84 6.21 -1.35
CA ALA A 232 -11.54 7.45 -0.97
C ALA A 232 -11.20 7.91 0.46
N SER A 233 -9.91 7.84 0.84
CA SER A 233 -9.40 8.44 2.06
C SER A 233 -9.39 9.98 1.98
N ALA A 234 -9.00 10.66 3.05
CA ALA A 234 -8.88 12.12 3.06
C ALA A 234 -7.89 12.64 2.00
N ARG A 235 -6.81 11.91 1.71
CA ARG A 235 -5.84 12.25 0.66
C ARG A 235 -6.29 11.78 -0.72
N GLY A 236 -6.95 10.64 -0.77
CA GLY A 236 -7.40 9.98 -1.99
C GLY A 236 -6.26 9.52 -2.90
N GLY A 237 -6.52 8.49 -3.71
CA GLY A 237 -5.57 8.06 -4.74
C GLY A 237 -6.21 7.13 -5.77
N HIS A 238 -5.76 7.27 -7.01
CA HIS A 238 -6.18 6.43 -8.13
C HIS A 238 -5.19 5.29 -8.32
N VAL A 239 -5.72 4.10 -8.52
CA VAL A 239 -4.94 2.88 -8.77
C VAL A 239 -5.48 2.21 -10.03
N GLY A 240 -4.63 2.07 -11.05
CA GLY A 240 -4.92 1.15 -12.13
C GLY A 240 -4.69 -0.28 -11.64
N CYS A 241 -5.61 -1.18 -11.95
CA CYS A 241 -5.67 -2.52 -11.38
C CYS A 241 -5.76 -3.56 -12.50
N ARG A 242 -4.93 -4.60 -12.43
CA ARG A 242 -5.04 -5.75 -13.33
C ARG A 242 -4.79 -7.05 -12.57
N LEU A 243 -5.72 -8.01 -12.72
CA LEU A 243 -5.51 -9.39 -12.29
C LEU A 243 -4.74 -10.14 -13.38
N ALA A 244 -3.65 -10.81 -13.03
CA ALA A 244 -2.80 -11.55 -13.95
C ALA A 244 -2.47 -12.94 -13.35
N GLY A 245 -3.44 -13.85 -13.39
CA GLY A 245 -3.35 -15.17 -12.75
C GLY A 245 -3.27 -15.05 -11.23
N GLU A 246 -2.16 -15.49 -10.66
CA GLU A 246 -1.90 -15.41 -9.21
C GLU A 246 -1.22 -14.09 -8.79
N GLN A 247 -1.20 -13.11 -9.67
CA GLN A 247 -0.62 -11.80 -9.40
C GLN A 247 -1.62 -10.69 -9.68
N VAL A 248 -1.43 -9.55 -9.00
CA VAL A 248 -2.06 -8.29 -9.34
C VAL A 248 -1.01 -7.29 -9.76
N VAL A 249 -1.33 -6.48 -10.74
CA VAL A 249 -0.50 -5.36 -11.18
C VAL A 249 -1.22 -4.07 -10.82
N LEU A 250 -0.57 -3.28 -9.97
CA LEU A 250 -1.04 -1.96 -9.55
C LEU A 250 -0.28 -0.90 -10.34
N THR A 251 -0.98 0.00 -11.01
CA THR A 251 -0.36 1.11 -11.73
C THR A 251 -0.72 2.45 -11.10
N GLY A 252 0.24 3.34 -11.02
CA GLY A 252 0.04 4.68 -10.48
C GLY A 252 1.23 5.61 -10.75
N THR A 253 1.00 6.89 -10.50
CA THR A 253 2.04 7.92 -10.53
C THR A 253 2.60 8.17 -9.15
N CYS A 254 3.79 8.76 -9.08
CA CYS A 254 4.40 9.22 -7.84
C CYS A 254 4.81 10.69 -7.98
N VAL A 255 4.81 11.40 -6.86
CA VAL A 255 5.24 12.80 -6.77
C VAL A 255 6.26 12.95 -5.65
N SER A 256 7.50 13.34 -5.99
CA SER A 256 8.50 13.75 -4.99
C SER A 256 8.06 15.07 -4.35
N VAL A 257 7.95 15.10 -3.02
CA VAL A 257 7.48 16.26 -2.26
C VAL A 257 8.63 16.92 -1.48
N ILE A 258 9.51 16.10 -0.91
CA ILE A 258 10.69 16.56 -0.17
C ILE A 258 11.90 15.76 -0.67
N GLU A 259 12.99 16.46 -0.93
CA GLU A 259 14.28 15.85 -1.20
C GLU A 259 15.34 16.52 -0.31
N GLY A 260 16.20 15.73 0.30
CA GLY A 260 17.17 16.25 1.24
C GLY A 260 18.12 15.19 1.79
N VAL A 261 18.66 15.47 2.97
CA VAL A 261 19.62 14.61 3.65
C VAL A 261 19.21 14.47 5.12
N PHE A 262 19.04 13.24 5.57
CA PHE A 262 18.91 12.91 6.99
C PHE A 262 20.30 12.89 7.63
N SER A 263 20.50 13.57 8.76
CA SER A 263 21.77 13.61 9.47
C SER A 263 21.69 12.72 10.71
N LEU A 264 22.43 11.61 10.69
CA LEU A 264 22.62 10.76 11.84
C LEU A 264 23.98 11.08 12.48
N ALA A 265 23.99 11.37 13.77
CA ALA A 265 25.16 11.74 14.53
C ALA A 265 26.20 10.61 14.64
#